data_ecb3ed748732c86e6aa6f391c3683450
#
_entry.id   ecb3ed748732c86e6aa6f391c3683450
#
_cell.length_a   1.000
_cell.length_b   1.000
_cell.length_c   1.000
_cell.angle_alpha   90.00
_cell.angle_beta   90.00
_cell.angle_gamma   90.00
#
_symmetry.space_group_name_H-M   'P 1'
#
loop_
_entity.id
_entity.type
_entity.pdbx_description
1 polymer ?
#
loop_
_entity_poly.entity_id
_entity_poly.type
_entity_poly.pdbx_seq_one_letter_code
_entity_poly.pdbx_strand_id
1 'polypeptide(L)'
;EGKIKTQMKEILTQYGDLCLIWCDTPMDIKPAQSRELYDMIKHYQPDCLVNSRIGNGLGDYRSTGDNEEAFDTAEGAGNAPDSRPGEALVRTGLYECPATLNDTWGYKPFDQNWKSPDRVRELRRSLNARGINYLLNIGPDPLGRLPAPAVDILRRAAE
;
A
#
# COMPACT_ATOMS: atom_id res chain seq x y z
N GLU A 1 -14.37 16.64 -5.60
CA GLU A 1 -15.21 15.43 -5.34
C GLU A 1 -15.58 14.70 -6.63
N GLY A 2 -16.09 15.38 -7.68
CA GLY A 2 -16.55 14.73 -8.90
C GLY A 2 -15.50 13.88 -9.61
N LYS A 3 -14.26 14.37 -9.74
CA LYS A 3 -13.19 13.67 -10.46
C LYS A 3 -12.81 12.34 -9.81
N ILE A 4 -12.61 12.31 -8.48
CA ILE A 4 -12.19 11.08 -7.77
C ILE A 4 -13.27 9.99 -7.90
N LYS A 5 -14.54 10.33 -7.64
CA LYS A 5 -15.65 9.37 -7.72
C LYS A 5 -15.84 8.82 -9.13
N THR A 6 -15.74 9.68 -10.16
CA THR A 6 -15.85 9.26 -11.55
C THR A 6 -14.74 8.28 -11.93
N GLN A 7 -13.49 8.59 -11.59
CA GLN A 7 -12.36 7.70 -11.87
C GLN A 7 -12.42 6.41 -11.06
N MET A 8 -12.82 6.48 -9.79
CA MET A 8 -13.01 5.30 -8.94
C MET A 8 -14.08 4.37 -9.54
N LYS A 9 -15.22 4.92 -9.97
CA LYS A 9 -16.28 4.15 -10.63
C LYS A 9 -15.76 3.48 -11.91
N GLU A 10 -15.03 4.20 -12.73
CA GLU A 10 -14.43 3.65 -13.95
C GLU A 10 -13.54 2.45 -13.66
N ILE A 11 -12.61 2.60 -12.70
CA ILE A 11 -11.69 1.51 -12.28
C ILE A 11 -12.49 0.29 -11.78
N LEU A 12 -13.51 0.50 -10.95
CA LEU A 12 -14.31 -0.56 -10.36
C LEU A 12 -15.25 -1.27 -11.34
N THR A 13 -15.55 -0.68 -12.51
CA THR A 13 -16.57 -1.22 -13.43
C THR A 13 -16.05 -1.62 -14.81
N GLN A 14 -14.82 -1.23 -15.17
CA GLN A 14 -14.34 -1.41 -16.56
C GLN A 14 -13.08 -2.28 -16.67
N TYR A 15 -12.47 -2.69 -15.57
CA TYR A 15 -11.18 -3.41 -15.56
C TYR A 15 -11.24 -4.80 -14.92
N GLY A 16 -12.45 -5.33 -14.70
CA GLY A 16 -12.65 -6.64 -14.06
C GLY A 16 -12.54 -6.59 -12.55
N ASP A 17 -12.44 -7.77 -11.93
CA ASP A 17 -12.37 -7.90 -10.47
C ASP A 17 -11.03 -7.45 -9.93
N LEU A 18 -11.07 -6.58 -8.94
CA LEU A 18 -9.89 -6.03 -8.27
C LEU A 18 -9.71 -6.71 -6.92
N CYS A 19 -8.48 -7.12 -6.61
CA CYS A 19 -8.17 -7.65 -5.28
C CYS A 19 -8.16 -6.55 -4.21
N LEU A 20 -7.70 -5.33 -4.56
CA LEU A 20 -7.67 -4.19 -3.63
C LEU A 20 -7.66 -2.84 -4.36
N ILE A 21 -8.11 -1.80 -3.65
CA ILE A 21 -7.89 -0.39 -3.96
C ILE A 21 -6.95 0.19 -2.91
N TRP A 22 -5.83 0.72 -3.36
CA TRP A 22 -4.83 1.37 -2.51
C TRP A 22 -5.03 2.88 -2.53
N CYS A 23 -5.59 3.43 -1.44
CA CYS A 23 -5.75 4.86 -1.21
C CYS A 23 -4.47 5.43 -0.62
N ASP A 24 -4.22 6.73 -0.80
CA ASP A 24 -3.07 7.40 -0.22
C ASP A 24 -3.37 8.87 0.11
N THR A 25 -2.58 9.42 1.02
CA THR A 25 -2.56 10.85 1.37
C THR A 25 -3.95 11.41 1.80
N PRO A 26 -4.57 10.88 2.88
CA PRO A 26 -5.91 11.28 3.30
C PRO A 26 -5.95 12.61 4.10
N MET A 27 -5.05 13.57 3.78
CA MET A 27 -4.74 14.74 4.60
C MET A 27 -5.97 15.56 5.04
N ASP A 28 -6.85 15.90 4.10
CA ASP A 28 -7.99 16.78 4.36
C ASP A 28 -9.36 16.11 4.15
N ILE A 29 -9.36 14.78 4.00
CA ILE A 29 -10.60 14.04 3.77
C ILE A 29 -11.45 13.99 5.04
N LYS A 30 -12.73 14.35 4.92
CA LYS A 30 -13.67 14.30 6.04
C LYS A 30 -14.22 12.88 6.24
N PRO A 31 -14.65 12.51 7.46
CA PRO A 31 -15.21 11.19 7.76
C PRO A 31 -16.32 10.75 6.80
N ALA A 32 -17.23 11.65 6.45
CA ALA A 32 -18.31 11.36 5.50
C ALA A 32 -17.79 11.04 4.10
N GLN A 33 -16.69 11.68 3.66
CA GLN A 33 -16.11 11.46 2.35
C GLN A 33 -15.36 10.11 2.29
N SER A 34 -14.61 9.77 3.32
CA SER A 34 -13.97 8.44 3.42
C SER A 34 -15.04 7.34 3.43
N ARG A 35 -16.12 7.52 4.19
CA ARG A 35 -17.24 6.58 4.24
C ARG A 35 -17.88 6.41 2.86
N GLU A 36 -18.17 7.49 2.17
CA GLU A 36 -18.78 7.46 0.85
C GLU A 36 -17.89 6.74 -0.19
N LEU A 37 -16.58 6.97 -0.16
CA LEU A 37 -15.64 6.26 -1.05
C LEU A 37 -15.57 4.77 -0.72
N TYR A 38 -15.50 4.43 0.58
CA TYR A 38 -15.49 3.04 1.04
C TYR A 38 -16.76 2.30 0.62
N ASP A 39 -17.92 2.88 0.89
CA ASP A 39 -19.22 2.29 0.55
C ASP A 39 -19.40 2.14 -0.97
N MET A 40 -18.88 3.09 -1.76
CA MET A 40 -18.85 3.01 -3.21
C MET A 40 -18.01 1.82 -3.71
N ILE A 41 -16.81 1.60 -3.14
CA ILE A 41 -15.96 0.45 -3.49
C ILE A 41 -16.71 -0.85 -3.18
N LYS A 42 -17.26 -0.97 -1.97
CA LYS A 42 -18.00 -2.16 -1.54
C LYS A 42 -19.30 -2.40 -2.31
N HIS A 43 -19.93 -1.35 -2.82
CA HIS A 43 -21.11 -1.46 -3.67
C HIS A 43 -20.79 -2.10 -5.03
N TYR A 44 -19.71 -1.67 -5.69
CA TYR A 44 -19.35 -2.20 -7.00
C TYR A 44 -18.57 -3.51 -6.92
N GLN A 45 -17.71 -3.66 -5.92
CA GLN A 45 -16.87 -4.84 -5.72
C GLN A 45 -16.78 -5.18 -4.22
N PRO A 46 -17.71 -5.97 -3.67
CA PRO A 46 -17.78 -6.28 -2.24
C PRO A 46 -16.51 -6.94 -1.67
N ASP A 47 -15.84 -7.76 -2.48
CA ASP A 47 -14.63 -8.50 -2.09
C ASP A 47 -13.33 -7.70 -2.26
N CYS A 48 -13.38 -6.54 -2.94
CA CYS A 48 -12.24 -5.67 -3.11
C CYS A 48 -11.79 -5.08 -1.77
N LEU A 49 -10.54 -5.32 -1.37
CA LEU A 49 -9.98 -4.79 -0.13
C LEU A 49 -9.64 -3.31 -0.26
N VAL A 50 -9.76 -2.60 0.85
CA VAL A 50 -9.41 -1.17 0.94
C VAL A 50 -8.40 -0.99 2.06
N ASN A 51 -7.28 -0.30 1.78
CA ASN A 51 -6.27 -0.03 2.80
C ASN A 51 -6.71 1.06 3.79
N SER A 52 -6.07 1.08 4.97
CA SER A 52 -6.35 2.07 6.02
C SER A 52 -6.05 3.52 5.63
N ARG A 53 -5.29 3.75 4.54
CA ARG A 53 -5.00 5.09 4.03
C ARG A 53 -6.18 5.77 3.32
N ILE A 54 -7.35 5.15 3.27
CA ILE A 54 -8.61 5.84 2.96
C ILE A 54 -8.97 6.87 4.05
N GLY A 55 -8.36 6.73 5.24
CA GLY A 55 -8.47 7.68 6.35
C GLY A 55 -9.70 7.46 7.24
N ASN A 56 -9.73 8.24 8.33
CA ASN A 56 -10.84 8.29 9.29
C ASN A 56 -11.20 6.93 9.94
N GLY A 57 -10.19 6.08 10.17
CA GLY A 57 -10.36 4.78 10.81
C GLY A 57 -11.07 3.72 9.97
N LEU A 58 -11.20 3.94 8.66
CA LEU A 58 -11.78 3.00 7.72
C LEU A 58 -10.70 2.15 7.04
N GLY A 59 -11.14 1.06 6.43
CA GLY A 59 -10.32 0.13 5.67
C GLY A 59 -10.52 -1.31 6.11
N ASP A 60 -10.13 -2.25 5.25
CA ASP A 60 -10.21 -3.69 5.51
C ASP A 60 -8.89 -4.25 6.03
N TYR A 61 -7.78 -3.57 5.74
CA TYR A 61 -6.45 -3.93 6.22
C TYR A 61 -5.61 -2.68 6.55
N ARG A 62 -4.55 -2.89 7.34
CA ARG A 62 -3.67 -1.81 7.78
C ARG A 62 -2.43 -1.72 6.91
N SER A 63 -2.23 -0.57 6.30
CA SER A 63 -0.96 -0.18 5.69
C SER A 63 -0.12 0.55 6.75
N THR A 64 1.13 0.12 6.97
CA THR A 64 2.06 0.79 7.91
C THR A 64 2.62 2.08 7.30
N GLY A 65 3.48 2.77 8.03
CA GLY A 65 4.25 3.90 7.50
C GLY A 65 5.18 3.47 6.35
N ASP A 66 5.53 4.42 5.51
CA ASP A 66 6.41 4.20 4.35
C ASP A 66 7.80 3.71 4.80
N ASN A 67 8.24 2.57 4.26
CA ASN A 67 9.50 1.92 4.65
C ASN A 67 9.60 1.57 6.15
N GLU A 68 8.48 1.41 6.83
CA GLU A 68 8.41 1.05 8.26
C GLU A 68 8.62 -0.45 8.47
N GLU A 69 9.78 -0.93 8.08
CA GLU A 69 10.13 -2.36 8.06
C GLU A 69 10.28 -2.98 9.46
N ALA A 70 10.46 -2.14 10.50
CA ALA A 70 10.54 -2.54 11.91
C ALA A 70 9.16 -2.64 12.61
N PHE A 71 8.06 -2.37 11.91
CA PHE A 71 6.71 -2.43 12.48
C PHE A 71 6.41 -3.79 13.11
N ASP A 72 5.86 -3.77 14.33
CA ASP A 72 5.39 -4.96 15.03
C ASP A 72 3.86 -4.91 15.18
N THR A 73 3.18 -5.98 14.76
CA THR A 73 1.72 -6.10 14.87
C THR A 73 1.22 -6.12 16.31
N ALA A 74 2.06 -6.59 17.26
CA ALA A 74 1.70 -6.65 18.67
C ALA A 74 1.82 -5.28 19.37
N GLU A 75 2.80 -4.45 18.97
CA GLU A 75 3.12 -3.18 19.62
C GLU A 75 2.71 -1.95 18.79
N GLY A 76 2.69 -2.11 17.46
CA GLY A 76 2.53 -1.00 16.50
C GLY A 76 1.10 -0.55 16.23
N ALA A 77 0.11 -1.12 16.92
CA ALA A 77 -1.30 -0.80 16.69
C ALA A 77 -1.67 0.68 16.92
N GLY A 78 -0.81 1.47 17.58
CA GLY A 78 -1.07 2.87 17.93
C GLY A 78 -0.42 3.95 17.06
N ASN A 79 0.61 3.62 16.28
CA ASN A 79 1.53 4.62 15.72
C ASN A 79 1.62 4.70 14.18
N ALA A 80 0.67 4.14 13.43
CA ALA A 80 0.68 4.39 11.99
C ALA A 80 0.39 5.88 11.72
N PRO A 81 1.14 6.54 10.83
CA PRO A 81 1.00 7.97 10.54
C PRO A 81 -0.41 8.39 10.12
N ASP A 82 -1.20 7.45 9.62
CA ASP A 82 -2.57 7.69 9.14
C ASP A 82 -3.67 7.38 10.17
N SER A 83 -3.31 6.90 11.37
CA SER A 83 -4.29 6.71 12.44
C SER A 83 -4.25 7.90 13.39
N ARG A 84 -5.34 8.67 13.43
CA ARG A 84 -5.52 9.69 14.45
C ARG A 84 -5.69 9.03 15.83
N PRO A 85 -5.15 9.62 16.92
CA PRO A 85 -5.35 9.10 18.26
C PRO A 85 -6.86 8.92 18.53
N GLY A 86 -7.27 7.72 18.93
CA GLY A 86 -8.66 7.40 19.28
C GLY A 86 -9.52 6.83 18.16
N GLU A 87 -9.02 6.67 16.93
CA GLU A 87 -9.75 5.99 15.86
C GLU A 87 -9.68 4.45 16.01
N ALA A 88 -10.82 3.80 15.72
CA ALA A 88 -10.90 2.35 15.77
C ALA A 88 -9.94 1.72 14.74
N LEU A 89 -9.05 0.86 15.22
CA LEU A 89 -8.14 0.10 14.36
C LEU A 89 -8.91 -0.81 13.42
N VAL A 90 -8.40 -0.96 12.23
CA VAL A 90 -8.85 -1.98 11.29
C VAL A 90 -8.74 -3.35 11.96
N ARG A 91 -9.88 -4.03 12.15
CA ARG A 91 -9.98 -5.23 12.99
C ARG A 91 -9.67 -6.55 12.25
N THR A 92 -9.16 -6.50 11.04
CA THR A 92 -9.03 -7.70 10.19
C THR A 92 -7.80 -8.55 10.49
N GLY A 93 -6.81 -8.03 11.22
CA GLY A 93 -5.52 -8.71 11.40
C GLY A 93 -4.68 -8.81 10.14
N LEU A 94 -5.04 -8.10 9.07
CA LEU A 94 -4.29 -8.02 7.83
C LEU A 94 -3.42 -6.76 7.84
N TYR A 95 -2.13 -6.94 7.54
CA TYR A 95 -1.14 -5.86 7.58
C TYR A 95 -0.31 -5.83 6.30
N GLU A 96 0.16 -4.64 5.94
CA GLU A 96 1.02 -4.39 4.80
C GLU A 96 2.10 -3.37 5.18
N CYS A 97 3.32 -3.61 4.74
CA CYS A 97 4.42 -2.63 4.80
C CYS A 97 4.76 -2.17 3.37
N PRO A 98 4.35 -0.96 2.97
CA PRO A 98 4.76 -0.38 1.71
C PRO A 98 6.21 0.11 1.80
N ALA A 99 7.04 -0.29 0.84
CA ALA A 99 8.45 0.07 0.82
C ALA A 99 8.97 0.27 -0.60
N THR A 100 10.08 0.96 -0.73
CA THR A 100 10.75 1.19 -2.01
C THR A 100 11.91 0.21 -2.24
N LEU A 101 12.17 -0.16 -3.49
CA LEU A 101 13.33 -0.98 -3.84
C LEU A 101 14.63 -0.16 -3.85
N ASN A 102 14.53 1.15 -4.06
CA ASN A 102 15.59 2.16 -4.03
C ASN A 102 15.17 3.33 -3.13
N ASP A 103 15.74 4.53 -3.24
CA ASP A 103 15.42 5.65 -2.34
C ASP A 103 14.10 6.35 -2.67
N THR A 104 13.58 6.18 -3.90
CA THR A 104 12.42 6.95 -4.38
C THR A 104 11.27 6.08 -4.84
N TRP A 105 10.02 6.56 -4.61
CA TRP A 105 8.81 5.88 -5.09
C TRP A 105 8.68 5.92 -6.62
N GLY A 106 8.91 7.08 -7.22
CA GLY A 106 8.89 7.26 -8.66
C GLY A 106 10.27 7.03 -9.28
N TYR A 107 10.32 6.77 -10.59
CA TYR A 107 11.55 6.62 -11.33
C TYR A 107 12.40 7.89 -11.31
N LYS A 108 13.67 7.77 -10.97
CA LYS A 108 14.69 8.78 -11.12
C LYS A 108 15.97 8.15 -11.68
N PRO A 109 16.49 8.63 -12.82
CA PRO A 109 17.66 7.99 -13.47
C PRO A 109 18.93 8.01 -12.61
N PHE A 110 19.04 8.96 -11.70
CA PHE A 110 20.18 9.10 -10.80
C PHE A 110 20.06 8.32 -9.48
N ASP A 111 18.88 7.79 -9.17
CA ASP A 111 18.67 6.96 -7.98
C ASP A 111 19.13 5.53 -8.27
N GLN A 112 20.35 5.23 -7.84
CA GLN A 112 21.01 3.93 -8.02
C GLN A 112 21.25 3.22 -6.68
N ASN A 113 20.63 3.69 -5.59
CA ASN A 113 20.77 3.08 -4.27
C ASN A 113 19.80 1.90 -4.08
N TRP A 114 20.01 0.85 -4.86
CA TRP A 114 19.17 -0.35 -4.85
C TRP A 114 19.40 -1.23 -3.62
N LYS A 115 18.32 -1.71 -3.00
CA LYS A 115 18.40 -2.81 -2.02
C LYS A 115 18.99 -4.05 -2.69
N SER A 116 19.90 -4.76 -2.02
CA SER A 116 20.42 -6.01 -2.55
C SER A 116 19.35 -7.12 -2.58
N PRO A 117 19.48 -8.15 -3.44
CA PRO A 117 18.57 -9.30 -3.43
C PRO A 117 18.45 -9.95 -2.05
N ASP A 118 19.56 -10.08 -1.32
CA ASP A 118 19.58 -10.64 0.04
C ASP A 118 18.80 -9.79 1.02
N ARG A 119 18.93 -8.46 0.94
CA ARG A 119 18.16 -7.54 1.78
C ARG A 119 16.66 -7.63 1.51
N VAL A 120 16.27 -7.69 0.24
CA VAL A 120 14.85 -7.87 -0.13
C VAL A 120 14.31 -9.20 0.41
N ARG A 121 15.09 -10.28 0.30
CA ARG A 121 14.72 -11.60 0.82
C ARG A 121 14.59 -11.60 2.33
N GLU A 122 15.53 -11.00 3.03
CA GLU A 122 15.53 -10.83 4.49
C GLU A 122 14.28 -10.08 4.97
N LEU A 123 14.02 -8.91 4.40
CA LEU A 123 12.86 -8.08 4.74
C LEU A 123 11.55 -8.80 4.50
N ARG A 124 11.38 -9.43 3.33
CA ARG A 124 10.19 -10.22 3.02
C ARG A 124 9.98 -11.33 4.05
N ARG A 125 11.02 -12.10 4.40
CA ARG A 125 10.92 -13.18 5.39
C ARG A 125 10.59 -12.65 6.78
N SER A 126 11.25 -11.58 7.20
CA SER A 126 11.03 -10.95 8.50
C SER A 126 9.61 -10.39 8.65
N LEU A 127 9.10 -9.68 7.64
CA LEU A 127 7.74 -9.13 7.64
C LEU A 127 6.70 -10.26 7.60
N ASN A 128 6.85 -11.22 6.70
CA ASN A 128 5.91 -12.34 6.57
C ASN A 128 5.85 -13.21 7.84
N ALA A 129 6.98 -13.40 8.52
CA ALA A 129 7.00 -14.14 9.80
C ALA A 129 6.18 -13.43 10.90
N ARG A 130 5.94 -12.14 10.77
CA ARG A 130 5.11 -11.32 11.65
C ARG A 130 3.68 -11.13 11.12
N GLY A 131 3.31 -11.81 10.04
CA GLY A 131 1.98 -11.70 9.40
C GLY A 131 1.78 -10.39 8.61
N ILE A 132 2.88 -9.73 8.20
CA ILE A 132 2.84 -8.47 7.45
C ILE A 132 3.19 -8.75 5.99
N ASN A 133 2.33 -8.34 5.06
CA ASN A 133 2.62 -8.40 3.63
C ASN A 133 3.66 -7.32 3.25
N TYR A 134 4.67 -7.72 2.49
CA TYR A 134 5.68 -6.79 1.98
C TYR A 134 5.27 -6.26 0.59
N LEU A 135 4.79 -5.02 0.54
CA LEU A 135 4.45 -4.32 -0.70
C LEU A 135 5.66 -3.54 -1.21
N LEU A 136 6.43 -4.13 -2.13
CA LEU A 136 7.66 -3.54 -2.64
C LEU A 136 7.41 -2.76 -3.94
N ASN A 137 7.55 -1.45 -3.87
CA ASN A 137 7.38 -0.55 -5.01
C ASN A 137 8.57 -0.58 -5.97
N ILE A 138 8.27 -0.53 -7.26
CA ILE A 138 9.23 -0.34 -8.35
C ILE A 138 8.71 0.80 -9.21
N GLY A 139 9.51 1.88 -9.34
CA GLY A 139 9.17 3.01 -10.22
C GLY A 139 9.46 2.67 -11.70
N PRO A 140 8.46 2.54 -12.58
CA PRO A 140 8.70 2.34 -14.01
C PRO A 140 9.28 3.59 -14.66
N ASP A 141 10.08 3.39 -15.71
CA ASP A 141 10.66 4.50 -16.49
C ASP A 141 9.57 5.27 -17.29
N PRO A 142 9.90 6.39 -17.94
CA PRO A 142 8.92 7.19 -18.71
C PRO A 142 8.24 6.43 -19.86
N LEU A 143 8.76 5.28 -20.27
CA LEU A 143 8.16 4.41 -21.27
C LEU A 143 7.34 3.28 -20.66
N GLY A 144 7.14 3.28 -19.33
CA GLY A 144 6.41 2.25 -18.60
C GLY A 144 7.18 0.94 -18.41
N ARG A 145 8.50 0.94 -18.62
CA ARG A 145 9.33 -0.27 -18.48
C ARG A 145 9.91 -0.37 -17.07
N LEU A 146 10.00 -1.59 -16.54
CA LEU A 146 10.70 -1.83 -15.30
C LEU A 146 12.23 -1.66 -15.49
N PRO A 147 12.91 -0.90 -14.60
CA PRO A 147 14.37 -0.77 -14.68
C PRO A 147 15.07 -2.12 -14.60
N ALA A 148 16.09 -2.34 -15.45
CA ALA A 148 16.81 -3.62 -15.50
C ALA A 148 17.40 -4.05 -14.13
N PRO A 149 17.99 -3.15 -13.31
CA PRO A 149 18.42 -3.52 -11.96
C PRO A 149 17.28 -4.05 -11.07
N ALA A 150 16.09 -3.44 -11.14
CA ALA A 150 14.93 -3.91 -10.36
C ALA A 150 14.52 -5.33 -10.77
N VAL A 151 14.48 -5.61 -12.08
CA VAL A 151 14.14 -6.95 -12.59
C VAL A 151 15.14 -8.00 -12.12
N ASP A 152 16.45 -7.70 -12.19
CA ASP A 152 17.52 -8.62 -11.72
C ASP A 152 17.41 -8.89 -10.21
N ILE A 153 17.26 -7.83 -9.42
CA ILE A 153 17.14 -7.94 -7.96
C ILE A 153 15.94 -8.80 -7.57
N LEU A 154 14.78 -8.56 -8.18
CA LEU A 154 13.57 -9.32 -7.85
C LEU A 154 13.67 -10.80 -8.24
N ARG A 155 14.23 -11.11 -9.41
CA ARG A 155 14.47 -12.50 -9.83
C ARG A 155 15.37 -13.22 -8.82
N ARG A 156 16.49 -12.62 -8.45
CA ARG A 156 17.43 -13.19 -7.48
C ARG A 156 16.86 -13.25 -6.05
N ALA A 157 16.00 -12.33 -5.68
CA ALA A 157 15.32 -12.36 -4.36
C ALA A 157 14.21 -13.42 -4.30
N ALA A 158 13.71 -13.92 -5.44
CA ALA A 158 12.72 -14.98 -5.50
C ALA A 158 13.32 -16.39 -5.35
N GLU A 159 14.61 -16.55 -5.63
CA GLU A 159 15.36 -17.78 -5.41
C GLU A 159 15.59 -18.04 -3.91
#